data_76df4fb805589f8a593a18499afecbb5
#
_entry.id   76df4fb805589f8a593a18499afecbb5
#
_cell.length_a   1.000
_cell.length_b   1.000
_cell.length_c   1.000
_cell.angle_alpha   90.00
_cell.angle_beta   90.00
_cell.angle_gamma   90.00
#
_symmetry.space_group_name_H-M   'P 1'
#
loop_
_entity.id
_entity.type
_entity.pdbx_description
1 polymer ?
#
loop_
_entity_poly.entity_id
_entity_poly.type
_entity_poly.pdbx_seq_one_letter_code
_entity_poly.pdbx_strand_id
1 'polypeptide(L)'
;MTFKDVKYNNWKDTFANIKEVVRTEYRRHLYLIESHSMSDDDVKYYRAVIDGTLEDALFSTTLARLSHFLNAHHSNAPMILIDEYDTPIQQGYMHGYYEDVTAFMRNFLSGGLKDNNDMTMAFLTGVLRVAKESIFSGLNNLNVNSVLESRYSEYFGFTYDEVKEMLEFYGYDDKFNEALKWYNGFNFGENRIFNPWSIVNYVDSGCIPRAFWQATGNNEIIGEIIQNASTDIIDSMRELLNGKTVEAYIDTAVVYPEVQKKPGSIFSFLLMAGYLTVKSTKPLFDGNSYCQVCIPNREIYVAYEKEILAKLDTIIPMSFSISVQQALLSGDSTKLEQELQNFMINTVSNFDVAQESFYHGLILGMSATVCNYYELSSNRESGYGRYDIMLKPLDCTNPGIIIELKAVRQTNSVAADKNSVLNQLQSMADEAIHQIDSKEYYTSLKTYGCKSVIKYGIAFSGKLCRANVERWNDANLQTTN
;
A
#
# COMPACT_ATOMS: atom_id res chain seq x y z
N MET A 1 -22.82 14.96 4.49
CA MET A 1 -23.08 13.49 4.36
C MET A 1 -21.76 12.78 4.07
N THR A 2 -21.62 11.47 4.40
CA THR A 2 -20.46 10.64 4.06
C THR A 2 -20.91 9.32 3.44
N PHE A 3 -20.14 8.81 2.48
CA PHE A 3 -20.38 7.52 1.81
C PHE A 3 -19.43 6.42 2.30
N LYS A 4 -18.66 6.66 3.37
CA LYS A 4 -17.61 5.74 3.88
C LYS A 4 -18.07 4.31 4.14
N ASP A 5 -19.34 4.12 4.52
CA ASP A 5 -19.93 2.82 4.88
C ASP A 5 -20.74 2.18 3.74
N VAL A 6 -20.75 2.80 2.55
CA VAL A 6 -21.45 2.26 1.37
C VAL A 6 -20.55 1.25 0.66
N LYS A 7 -20.42 0.06 1.26
CA LYS A 7 -19.50 -1.03 0.84
C LYS A 7 -20.28 -2.34 0.68
N TYR A 8 -20.86 -2.56 -0.51
CA TYR A 8 -21.69 -3.72 -0.80
C TYR A 8 -21.26 -4.41 -2.10
N ASN A 9 -21.58 -5.70 -2.21
CA ASN A 9 -21.12 -6.56 -3.31
C ASN A 9 -22.03 -6.51 -4.55
N ASN A 10 -23.10 -5.70 -4.53
CA ASN A 10 -24.03 -5.58 -5.64
C ASN A 10 -24.68 -4.19 -5.66
N TRP A 11 -25.15 -3.78 -6.83
CA TRP A 11 -25.76 -2.47 -7.04
C TRP A 11 -27.02 -2.25 -6.20
N LYS A 12 -27.89 -3.25 -6.09
CA LYS A 12 -29.16 -3.13 -5.36
C LYS A 12 -28.94 -2.70 -3.91
N ASP A 13 -28.04 -3.36 -3.21
CA ASP A 13 -27.77 -3.07 -1.80
C ASP A 13 -26.97 -1.77 -1.64
N THR A 14 -26.01 -1.50 -2.54
CA THR A 14 -25.30 -0.23 -2.64
C THR A 14 -26.26 0.94 -2.79
N PHE A 15 -27.19 0.85 -3.74
CA PHE A 15 -28.15 1.91 -3.98
C PHE A 15 -29.15 2.09 -2.80
N ALA A 16 -29.57 1.00 -2.20
CA ALA A 16 -30.41 1.06 -0.98
C ALA A 16 -29.69 1.81 0.15
N ASN A 17 -28.38 1.61 0.32
CA ASN A 17 -27.58 2.34 1.33
C ASN A 17 -27.32 3.80 0.94
N ILE A 18 -27.06 4.11 -0.32
CA ILE A 18 -26.99 5.50 -0.79
C ILE A 18 -28.31 6.22 -0.45
N LYS A 19 -29.45 5.58 -0.69
CA LYS A 19 -30.75 6.13 -0.33
C LYS A 19 -30.87 6.38 1.18
N GLU A 20 -30.37 5.48 2.02
CA GLU A 20 -30.39 5.66 3.49
C GLU A 20 -29.46 6.78 3.96
N VAL A 21 -28.30 6.98 3.35
CA VAL A 21 -27.43 8.15 3.60
C VAL A 21 -28.19 9.45 3.33
N VAL A 22 -28.87 9.55 2.19
CA VAL A 22 -29.69 10.71 1.82
C VAL A 22 -30.84 10.88 2.79
N ARG A 23 -31.59 9.81 3.13
CA ARG A 23 -32.72 9.85 4.07
C ARG A 23 -32.28 10.31 5.45
N THR A 24 -31.11 9.88 5.92
CA THR A 24 -30.54 10.30 7.20
C THR A 24 -30.26 11.80 7.21
N GLU A 25 -29.76 12.35 6.12
CA GLU A 25 -29.52 13.79 6.02
C GLU A 25 -30.85 14.58 5.98
N TYR A 26 -31.87 14.08 5.28
CA TYR A 26 -33.21 14.68 5.30
C TYR A 26 -33.81 14.62 6.72
N ARG A 27 -33.71 13.50 7.43
CA ARG A 27 -34.18 13.37 8.83
C ARG A 27 -33.51 14.36 9.79
N ARG A 28 -32.28 14.68 9.54
CA ARG A 28 -31.51 15.67 10.31
C ARG A 28 -32.14 17.07 10.24
N HIS A 29 -32.85 17.37 9.15
CA HIS A 29 -33.49 18.64 8.88
C HIS A 29 -35.03 18.57 8.89
N LEU A 30 -35.63 17.68 9.72
CA LEU A 30 -37.09 17.50 9.81
C LEU A 30 -37.89 18.78 10.11
N TYR A 31 -37.26 19.75 10.78
CA TYR A 31 -37.87 21.05 11.06
C TYR A 31 -38.30 21.82 9.80
N LEU A 32 -37.75 21.48 8.61
CA LEU A 32 -38.14 22.08 7.38
C LEU A 32 -39.60 21.78 6.97
N ILE A 33 -40.14 20.63 7.39
CA ILE A 33 -41.53 20.25 7.09
C ILE A 33 -42.53 21.21 7.77
N GLU A 34 -42.15 21.74 8.93
CA GLU A 34 -42.96 22.68 9.69
C GLU A 34 -42.75 24.13 9.25
N SER A 35 -41.84 24.32 8.31
CA SER A 35 -41.50 25.64 7.75
C SER A 35 -42.55 26.10 6.75
N HIS A 36 -43.02 27.34 6.91
CA HIS A 36 -43.92 27.99 5.94
C HIS A 36 -43.24 28.36 4.61
N SER A 37 -41.95 28.00 4.45
CA SER A 37 -41.19 28.27 3.24
C SER A 37 -41.32 27.18 2.17
N MET A 38 -41.95 26.04 2.51
CA MET A 38 -42.16 24.91 1.59
C MET A 38 -43.60 24.88 1.06
N SER A 39 -43.79 24.59 -0.21
CA SER A 39 -45.11 24.32 -0.79
C SER A 39 -45.62 22.93 -0.34
N ASP A 40 -46.94 22.71 -0.46
CA ASP A 40 -47.52 21.39 -0.17
C ASP A 40 -46.90 20.24 -0.98
N ASP A 41 -46.48 20.51 -2.20
CA ASP A 41 -45.83 19.51 -3.05
C ASP A 41 -44.39 19.25 -2.63
N ASP A 42 -43.66 20.28 -2.13
CA ASP A 42 -42.32 20.11 -1.55
C ASP A 42 -42.39 19.29 -0.25
N VAL A 43 -43.40 19.52 0.59
CA VAL A 43 -43.64 18.72 1.81
C VAL A 43 -43.94 17.25 1.44
N LYS A 44 -44.77 17.00 0.42
CA LYS A 44 -45.00 15.63 -0.08
C LYS A 44 -43.73 14.97 -0.58
N TYR A 45 -42.94 15.68 -1.39
CA TYR A 45 -41.64 15.17 -1.86
C TYR A 45 -40.70 14.86 -0.69
N TYR A 46 -40.59 15.78 0.26
CA TYR A 46 -39.73 15.60 1.44
C TYR A 46 -40.12 14.35 2.25
N ARG A 47 -41.44 14.19 2.48
CA ARG A 47 -41.98 13.00 3.16
C ARG A 47 -41.69 11.71 2.39
N ALA A 48 -41.88 11.73 1.05
CA ALA A 48 -41.57 10.58 0.20
C ALA A 48 -40.10 10.15 0.31
N VAL A 49 -39.16 11.09 0.43
CA VAL A 49 -37.75 10.76 0.69
C VAL A 49 -37.60 10.06 2.05
N ILE A 50 -38.14 10.64 3.12
CA ILE A 50 -37.98 10.11 4.50
C ILE A 50 -38.64 8.73 4.63
N ASP A 51 -39.83 8.57 4.08
CA ASP A 51 -40.63 7.33 4.18
C ASP A 51 -40.09 6.24 3.23
N GLY A 52 -39.21 6.59 2.30
CA GLY A 52 -38.63 5.66 1.32
C GLY A 52 -39.60 5.28 0.20
N THR A 53 -40.58 6.12 -0.07
CA THR A 53 -41.58 5.94 -1.14
C THR A 53 -41.26 6.76 -2.39
N LEU A 54 -40.17 7.57 -2.36
CA LEU A 54 -39.72 8.32 -3.54
C LEU A 54 -39.26 7.33 -4.63
N GLU A 55 -39.65 7.60 -5.85
CA GLU A 55 -39.21 6.83 -7.03
C GLU A 55 -37.68 6.90 -7.19
N ASP A 56 -37.06 5.78 -7.52
CA ASP A 56 -35.60 5.63 -7.61
C ASP A 56 -34.95 6.66 -8.55
N ALA A 57 -35.59 6.97 -9.68
CA ALA A 57 -35.11 7.95 -10.64
C ALA A 57 -34.99 9.38 -10.06
N LEU A 58 -35.81 9.71 -9.08
CA LEU A 58 -35.84 11.03 -8.45
C LEU A 58 -34.77 11.20 -7.36
N PHE A 59 -34.15 10.11 -6.89
CA PHE A 59 -33.10 10.23 -5.85
C PHE A 59 -31.90 11.07 -6.31
N SER A 60 -31.62 11.11 -7.61
CA SER A 60 -30.57 12.00 -8.15
C SER A 60 -30.83 13.48 -7.97
N THR A 61 -32.08 13.89 -7.70
CA THR A 61 -32.46 15.31 -7.49
C THR A 61 -32.45 15.73 -6.02
N THR A 62 -32.29 14.79 -5.08
CA THR A 62 -32.45 15.03 -3.66
C THR A 62 -31.47 16.04 -3.09
N LEU A 63 -30.21 16.07 -3.58
CA LEU A 63 -29.21 17.01 -3.11
C LEU A 63 -29.57 18.46 -3.44
N ALA A 64 -29.99 18.71 -4.69
CA ALA A 64 -30.46 20.05 -5.13
C ALA A 64 -31.71 20.49 -4.36
N ARG A 65 -32.66 19.58 -4.21
CA ARG A 65 -33.91 19.89 -3.49
C ARG A 65 -33.64 20.24 -2.03
N LEU A 66 -32.77 19.47 -1.32
CA LEU A 66 -32.45 19.76 0.08
C LEU A 66 -31.77 21.12 0.22
N SER A 67 -30.82 21.47 -0.67
CA SER A 67 -30.17 22.78 -0.62
C SER A 67 -31.18 23.92 -0.86
N HIS A 68 -32.15 23.74 -1.78
CA HIS A 68 -33.24 24.68 -2.02
C HIS A 68 -34.10 24.88 -0.75
N PHE A 69 -34.53 23.81 -0.09
CA PHE A 69 -35.34 23.89 1.12
C PHE A 69 -34.61 24.58 2.27
N LEU A 70 -33.32 24.28 2.43
CA LEU A 70 -32.48 24.93 3.43
C LEU A 70 -32.29 26.42 3.15
N ASN A 71 -32.02 26.81 1.92
CA ASN A 71 -31.88 28.20 1.52
C ASN A 71 -33.18 28.96 1.74
N ALA A 72 -34.32 28.40 1.31
CA ALA A 72 -35.64 29.02 1.47
C ALA A 72 -36.00 29.23 2.97
N HIS A 73 -35.66 28.28 3.84
CA HIS A 73 -35.93 28.38 5.26
C HIS A 73 -35.01 29.37 5.99
N HIS A 74 -33.69 29.26 5.76
CA HIS A 74 -32.70 30.04 6.49
C HIS A 74 -32.38 31.38 5.85
N SER A 75 -32.90 31.66 4.63
CA SER A 75 -32.51 32.82 3.80
C SER A 75 -30.98 32.93 3.64
N ASN A 76 -30.31 31.77 3.66
CA ASN A 76 -28.88 31.65 3.55
C ASN A 76 -28.54 30.31 2.89
N ALA A 77 -27.85 30.36 1.77
CA ALA A 77 -27.49 29.16 1.00
C ALA A 77 -26.53 28.26 1.77
N PRO A 78 -26.83 26.96 1.90
CA PRO A 78 -25.98 26.02 2.63
C PRO A 78 -24.64 25.77 1.95
N MET A 79 -23.68 25.27 2.74
CA MET A 79 -22.48 24.64 2.25
C MET A 79 -22.69 23.13 2.21
N ILE A 80 -22.34 22.51 1.09
CA ILE A 80 -22.47 21.06 0.88
C ILE A 80 -21.13 20.38 1.15
N LEU A 81 -21.10 19.44 2.10
CA LEU A 81 -19.92 18.63 2.43
C LEU A 81 -20.23 17.17 2.14
N ILE A 82 -19.45 16.57 1.22
CA ILE A 82 -19.57 15.15 0.84
C ILE A 82 -18.22 14.49 1.05
N ASP A 83 -18.18 13.52 1.96
CA ASP A 83 -16.98 12.79 2.31
C ASP A 83 -16.99 11.38 1.70
N GLU A 84 -15.82 10.93 1.24
CA GLU A 84 -15.61 9.64 0.59
C GLU A 84 -16.59 9.34 -0.56
N TYR A 85 -16.79 10.33 -1.44
CA TYR A 85 -17.74 10.23 -2.56
C TYR A 85 -17.40 9.09 -3.53
N ASP A 86 -16.18 8.65 -3.58
CA ASP A 86 -15.66 7.61 -4.47
C ASP A 86 -15.74 6.19 -3.88
N THR A 87 -16.04 6.03 -2.58
CA THR A 87 -16.18 4.70 -1.95
C THR A 87 -17.20 3.79 -2.66
N PRO A 88 -18.44 4.20 -2.98
CA PRO A 88 -19.36 3.34 -3.70
C PRO A 88 -18.89 3.05 -5.14
N ILE A 89 -18.13 3.94 -5.77
CA ILE A 89 -17.58 3.76 -7.12
C ILE A 89 -16.48 2.72 -7.10
N GLN A 90 -15.60 2.76 -6.08
CA GLN A 90 -14.59 1.73 -5.84
C GLN A 90 -15.23 0.35 -5.69
N GLN A 91 -16.26 0.23 -4.87
CA GLN A 91 -16.98 -1.03 -4.68
C GLN A 91 -17.64 -1.51 -5.98
N GLY A 92 -18.20 -0.59 -6.76
CA GLY A 92 -18.75 -0.91 -8.08
C GLY A 92 -17.73 -1.51 -9.02
N TYR A 93 -16.50 -0.99 -9.00
CA TYR A 93 -15.39 -1.52 -9.78
C TYR A 93 -15.00 -2.94 -9.32
N MET A 94 -14.82 -3.16 -8.03
CA MET A 94 -14.42 -4.46 -7.47
C MET A 94 -15.48 -5.55 -7.68
N HIS A 95 -16.76 -5.19 -7.70
CA HIS A 95 -17.87 -6.15 -7.72
C HIS A 95 -18.70 -6.13 -9.02
N GLY A 96 -18.23 -5.43 -10.07
CA GLY A 96 -18.79 -5.53 -11.42
C GLY A 96 -20.07 -4.74 -11.68
N TYR A 97 -20.40 -3.74 -10.84
CA TYR A 97 -21.54 -2.82 -11.07
C TYR A 97 -21.09 -1.34 -11.23
N TYR A 98 -19.89 -1.16 -11.77
CA TYR A 98 -19.22 0.14 -11.94
C TYR A 98 -20.05 1.14 -12.78
N GLU A 99 -20.64 0.68 -13.86
CA GLU A 99 -21.44 1.54 -14.76
C GLU A 99 -22.70 2.07 -14.05
N ASP A 100 -23.39 1.24 -13.27
CA ASP A 100 -24.61 1.62 -12.57
C ASP A 100 -24.33 2.70 -11.52
N VAL A 101 -23.32 2.47 -10.67
CA VAL A 101 -22.95 3.44 -9.62
C VAL A 101 -22.42 4.74 -10.19
N THR A 102 -21.63 4.66 -11.26
CA THR A 102 -21.06 5.84 -11.92
C THR A 102 -22.15 6.68 -12.57
N ALA A 103 -23.12 6.04 -13.24
CA ALA A 103 -24.27 6.72 -13.83
C ALA A 103 -25.12 7.44 -12.76
N PHE A 104 -25.38 6.79 -11.63
CA PHE A 104 -26.12 7.40 -10.53
C PHE A 104 -25.35 8.59 -9.93
N MET A 105 -24.09 8.38 -9.53
CA MET A 105 -23.26 9.41 -8.89
C MET A 105 -23.08 10.64 -9.79
N ARG A 106 -22.92 10.43 -11.09
CA ARG A 106 -22.89 11.53 -12.08
C ARG A 106 -24.13 12.41 -12.00
N ASN A 107 -25.31 11.78 -12.06
CA ASN A 107 -26.58 12.51 -12.03
C ASN A 107 -26.81 13.18 -10.67
N PHE A 108 -26.48 12.51 -9.57
CA PHE A 108 -26.63 13.01 -8.22
C PHE A 108 -25.73 14.23 -7.95
N LEU A 109 -24.44 14.14 -8.28
CA LEU A 109 -23.49 15.22 -8.08
C LEU A 109 -23.70 16.37 -9.07
N SER A 110 -23.90 16.05 -10.35
CA SER A 110 -24.18 17.07 -11.37
C SER A 110 -25.48 17.82 -11.08
N GLY A 111 -26.56 17.10 -10.75
CA GLY A 111 -27.85 17.71 -10.41
C GLY A 111 -27.82 18.57 -9.14
N GLY A 112 -27.00 18.16 -8.16
CA GLY A 112 -26.90 18.87 -6.89
C GLY A 112 -25.94 20.06 -6.89
N LEU A 113 -24.90 20.03 -7.75
CA LEU A 113 -23.79 21.00 -7.68
C LEU A 113 -23.70 21.94 -8.88
N LYS A 114 -24.17 21.49 -10.08
CA LYS A 114 -24.10 22.32 -11.29
C LYS A 114 -25.25 23.33 -11.29
N ASP A 115 -24.90 24.58 -11.57
CA ASP A 115 -25.88 25.66 -11.71
C ASP A 115 -26.86 25.79 -10.53
N ASN A 116 -26.44 25.33 -9.34
CA ASN A 116 -27.24 25.37 -8.11
C ASN A 116 -27.06 26.70 -7.41
N ASN A 117 -28.05 27.60 -7.58
CA ASN A 117 -28.08 28.91 -6.93
C ASN A 117 -28.41 28.86 -5.42
N ASP A 118 -28.85 27.72 -4.94
CA ASP A 118 -29.24 27.46 -3.54
C ASP A 118 -28.09 26.88 -2.70
N MET A 119 -26.85 26.97 -3.17
CA MET A 119 -25.67 26.62 -2.37
C MET A 119 -24.58 27.69 -2.46
N THR A 120 -23.84 27.89 -1.39
CA THR A 120 -22.70 28.80 -1.34
C THR A 120 -21.46 28.15 -1.92
N MET A 121 -21.16 26.91 -1.53
CA MET A 121 -19.95 26.16 -1.89
C MET A 121 -20.18 24.68 -1.63
N ALA A 122 -19.41 23.85 -2.33
CA ALA A 122 -19.35 22.41 -2.06
C ALA A 122 -17.91 21.95 -1.87
N PHE A 123 -17.70 21.04 -0.91
CA PHE A 123 -16.44 20.28 -0.72
C PHE A 123 -16.73 18.80 -0.87
N LEU A 124 -15.93 18.16 -1.72
CA LEU A 124 -15.97 16.72 -1.93
C LEU A 124 -14.59 16.15 -1.58
N THR A 125 -14.55 15.11 -0.77
CA THR A 125 -13.32 14.37 -0.44
C THR A 125 -13.41 12.94 -0.92
N GLY A 126 -12.27 12.37 -1.30
CA GLY A 126 -12.14 10.99 -1.77
C GLY A 126 -10.68 10.66 -2.07
N VAL A 127 -10.39 9.38 -2.28
CA VAL A 127 -9.05 8.90 -2.63
C VAL A 127 -8.70 9.19 -4.08
N LEU A 128 -9.64 8.93 -5.00
CA LEU A 128 -9.43 9.16 -6.42
C LEU A 128 -10.33 10.27 -6.98
N ARG A 129 -9.72 11.07 -7.85
CA ARG A 129 -10.48 11.96 -8.70
C ARG A 129 -11.14 11.17 -9.83
N VAL A 130 -12.36 10.70 -9.67
CA VAL A 130 -13.11 9.96 -10.70
C VAL A 130 -13.55 10.89 -11.87
N ALA A 131 -12.64 11.73 -12.34
CA ALA A 131 -12.94 12.82 -13.29
C ALA A 131 -13.07 12.34 -14.74
N LYS A 132 -12.28 11.34 -15.14
CA LYS A 132 -12.31 10.80 -16.52
C LYS A 132 -13.61 10.05 -16.82
N GLU A 133 -14.30 9.56 -15.81
CA GLU A 133 -15.58 8.86 -15.93
C GLU A 133 -16.78 9.79 -16.18
N SER A 134 -16.54 11.01 -16.60
CA SER A 134 -17.57 12.02 -16.84
C SER A 134 -18.47 12.37 -15.64
N ILE A 135 -18.16 11.87 -14.43
CA ILE A 135 -18.92 12.20 -13.20
C ILE A 135 -18.94 13.72 -13.00
N PHE A 136 -17.85 14.37 -13.31
CA PHE A 136 -17.70 15.82 -13.23
C PHE A 136 -17.74 16.53 -14.59
N SER A 137 -18.04 15.84 -15.69
CA SER A 137 -18.05 16.45 -17.03
C SER A 137 -19.06 17.60 -17.18
N GLY A 138 -20.03 17.67 -16.26
CA GLY A 138 -20.98 18.76 -16.18
C GLY A 138 -20.54 19.93 -15.28
N LEU A 139 -19.48 19.80 -14.50
CA LEU A 139 -19.04 20.80 -13.51
C LEU A 139 -17.84 21.59 -14.06
N ASN A 140 -18.09 22.78 -14.57
CA ASN A 140 -17.05 23.61 -15.22
C ASN A 140 -16.16 24.40 -14.22
N ASN A 141 -16.53 24.43 -12.94
CA ASN A 141 -15.91 25.25 -11.89
C ASN A 141 -15.30 24.42 -10.75
N LEU A 142 -14.96 23.17 -10.99
CA LEU A 142 -14.25 22.34 -10.02
C LEU A 142 -12.82 22.84 -9.83
N ASN A 143 -12.46 23.10 -8.58
CA ASN A 143 -11.09 23.31 -8.15
C ASN A 143 -10.61 22.05 -7.46
N VAL A 144 -9.74 21.29 -8.13
CA VAL A 144 -9.21 20.02 -7.62
C VAL A 144 -7.89 20.27 -6.94
N ASN A 145 -7.76 19.77 -5.71
CA ASN A 145 -6.51 19.81 -4.95
C ASN A 145 -6.14 18.38 -4.61
N SER A 146 -5.00 17.93 -5.10
CA SER A 146 -4.41 16.63 -4.80
C SER A 146 -3.21 16.78 -3.86
N VAL A 147 -2.57 15.67 -3.55
CA VAL A 147 -1.35 15.66 -2.74
C VAL A 147 -0.17 16.41 -3.39
N LEU A 148 -0.27 16.74 -4.69
CA LEU A 148 0.78 17.46 -5.42
C LEU A 148 0.64 18.99 -5.33
N GLU A 149 -0.54 19.51 -4.98
CA GLU A 149 -0.80 20.94 -4.89
C GLU A 149 -0.52 21.50 -3.49
N SER A 150 0.02 22.73 -3.44
CA SER A 150 0.34 23.39 -2.17
C SER A 150 -0.89 23.98 -1.47
N ARG A 151 -1.98 24.19 -2.20
CA ARG A 151 -3.21 24.76 -1.64
C ARG A 151 -3.85 23.76 -0.67
N TYR A 152 -4.14 24.19 0.54
CA TYR A 152 -4.70 23.38 1.64
C TYR A 152 -3.78 22.27 2.18
N SER A 153 -2.51 22.22 1.79
CA SER A 153 -1.58 21.16 2.17
C SER A 153 -1.33 21.04 3.68
N GLU A 154 -1.59 22.10 4.46
CA GLU A 154 -1.45 22.11 5.92
C GLU A 154 -2.66 21.54 6.66
N TYR A 155 -3.81 21.39 6.01
CA TYR A 155 -5.09 21.10 6.68
C TYR A 155 -5.48 19.62 6.66
N PHE A 156 -4.76 18.79 5.92
CA PHE A 156 -5.10 17.37 5.77
C PHE A 156 -4.11 16.42 6.49
N GLY A 157 -3.45 16.92 7.51
CA GLY A 157 -2.53 16.18 8.36
C GLY A 157 -2.02 17.06 9.48
N PHE A 158 -1.32 16.48 10.46
CA PHE A 158 -0.64 17.28 11.46
C PHE A 158 0.71 17.77 10.93
N THR A 159 0.97 19.04 11.16
CA THR A 159 2.27 19.68 10.89
C THR A 159 3.31 19.24 11.92
N TYR A 160 4.58 19.57 11.64
CA TYR A 160 5.69 19.32 12.55
C TYR A 160 5.49 19.95 13.93
N ASP A 161 5.04 21.23 13.95
CA ASP A 161 4.88 21.97 15.19
C ASP A 161 3.69 21.46 16.01
N GLU A 162 2.55 21.12 15.35
CA GLU A 162 1.38 20.55 16.03
C GLU A 162 1.70 19.21 16.71
N VAL A 163 2.46 18.33 16.05
CA VAL A 163 2.85 17.04 16.66
C VAL A 163 3.83 17.26 17.82
N LYS A 164 4.74 18.22 17.68
CA LYS A 164 5.66 18.57 18.76
C LYS A 164 4.91 19.11 19.97
N GLU A 165 4.01 20.07 19.80
CA GLU A 165 3.16 20.58 20.85
C GLU A 165 2.31 19.50 21.51
N MET A 166 1.72 18.58 20.71
CA MET A 166 0.94 17.46 21.23
C MET A 166 1.78 16.55 22.13
N LEU A 167 2.99 16.18 21.71
CA LEU A 167 3.88 15.32 22.49
C LEU A 167 4.35 16.02 23.77
N GLU A 168 4.69 17.31 23.72
CA GLU A 168 5.03 18.14 24.87
C GLU A 168 3.87 18.19 25.88
N PHE A 169 2.65 18.42 25.39
CA PHE A 169 1.45 18.47 26.23
C PHE A 169 1.19 17.17 27.03
N TYR A 170 1.47 16.01 26.41
CA TYR A 170 1.33 14.71 27.06
C TYR A 170 2.60 14.22 27.80
N GLY A 171 3.69 15.00 27.81
CA GLY A 171 4.93 14.66 28.50
C GLY A 171 5.78 13.62 27.79
N TYR A 172 5.74 13.59 26.46
CA TYR A 172 6.48 12.68 25.58
C TYR A 172 7.47 13.41 24.67
N ASP A 173 8.12 14.48 25.14
CA ASP A 173 9.04 15.32 24.36
C ASP A 173 10.17 14.53 23.68
N ASP A 174 10.68 13.52 24.39
CA ASP A 174 11.74 12.63 23.91
C ASP A 174 11.33 11.72 22.75
N LYS A 175 10.03 11.56 22.50
CA LYS A 175 9.45 10.67 21.50
C LYS A 175 9.31 11.27 20.10
N PHE A 176 9.58 12.54 19.93
CA PHE A 176 9.39 13.23 18.67
C PHE A 176 10.19 12.63 17.50
N ASN A 177 11.46 12.27 17.73
CA ASN A 177 12.30 11.65 16.71
C ASN A 177 11.80 10.23 16.28
N GLU A 178 11.16 9.53 17.19
CA GLU A 178 10.53 8.24 16.89
C GLU A 178 9.26 8.46 16.05
N ALA A 179 8.43 9.43 16.44
CA ALA A 179 7.24 9.82 15.66
C ALA A 179 7.59 10.25 14.23
N LEU A 180 8.69 11.01 14.05
CA LEU A 180 9.20 11.38 12.72
C LEU A 180 9.52 10.18 11.84
N LYS A 181 10.15 9.15 12.37
CA LYS A 181 10.52 7.95 11.61
C LYS A 181 9.31 7.09 11.24
N TRP A 182 8.32 7.03 12.12
CA TRP A 182 7.18 6.14 11.97
C TRP A 182 6.01 6.74 11.20
N TYR A 183 5.71 8.02 11.36
CA TYR A 183 4.43 8.58 10.93
C TYR A 183 4.53 9.84 10.07
N ASN A 184 5.73 10.45 9.96
CA ASN A 184 5.97 11.60 9.09
C ASN A 184 6.28 11.14 7.67
N GLY A 185 6.35 12.10 6.72
CA GLY A 185 6.91 11.86 5.39
C GLY A 185 5.91 11.94 4.27
N PHE A 186 4.66 12.23 4.54
CA PHE A 186 3.69 12.59 3.52
C PHE A 186 3.95 14.02 3.05
N ASN A 187 4.42 14.17 1.83
CA ASN A 187 4.64 15.47 1.22
C ASN A 187 3.38 15.91 0.46
N PHE A 188 2.70 16.92 0.96
CA PHE A 188 1.56 17.55 0.31
C PHE A 188 1.99 18.91 -0.17
N GLY A 189 2.14 19.06 -1.50
CA GLY A 189 2.74 20.26 -2.06
C GLY A 189 4.13 20.53 -1.46
N GLU A 190 4.27 21.66 -0.76
CA GLU A 190 5.51 22.05 -0.07
C GLU A 190 5.57 21.63 1.41
N ASN A 191 4.45 21.14 1.96
CA ASN A 191 4.36 20.79 3.37
C ASN A 191 4.56 19.30 3.62
N ARG A 192 5.25 19.01 4.71
CA ARG A 192 5.50 17.66 5.18
C ARG A 192 4.64 17.40 6.42
N ILE A 193 3.72 16.47 6.31
CA ILE A 193 2.71 16.22 7.33
C ILE A 193 2.79 14.80 7.87
N PHE A 194 2.18 14.62 9.05
CA PHE A 194 1.95 13.35 9.70
C PHE A 194 0.51 12.89 9.45
N ASN A 195 0.31 11.57 9.42
CA ASN A 195 -1.02 11.00 9.43
C ASN A 195 -1.69 11.24 10.80
N PRO A 196 -2.84 11.95 10.87
CA PRO A 196 -3.49 12.27 12.14
C PRO A 196 -3.93 11.04 12.94
N TRP A 197 -4.51 10.04 12.24
CA TRP A 197 -4.94 8.79 12.89
C TRP A 197 -3.77 8.09 13.59
N SER A 198 -2.64 7.97 12.90
CA SER A 198 -1.45 7.29 13.41
C SER A 198 -0.85 8.03 14.61
N ILE A 199 -0.76 9.37 14.54
CA ILE A 199 -0.21 10.18 15.64
C ILE A 199 -1.11 10.13 16.88
N VAL A 200 -2.42 10.26 16.72
CA VAL A 200 -3.35 10.20 17.85
C VAL A 200 -3.27 8.84 18.53
N ASN A 201 -3.28 7.74 17.79
CA ASN A 201 -3.16 6.39 18.35
C ASN A 201 -1.77 6.13 18.96
N TYR A 202 -0.70 6.70 18.38
CA TYR A 202 0.64 6.61 18.94
C TYR A 202 0.69 7.25 20.34
N VAL A 203 0.18 8.46 20.49
CA VAL A 203 0.11 9.15 21.78
C VAL A 203 -0.78 8.40 22.76
N ASP A 204 -1.97 7.98 22.34
CA ASP A 204 -2.92 7.24 23.18
C ASP A 204 -2.34 5.90 23.68
N SER A 205 -1.51 5.24 22.87
CA SER A 205 -0.84 3.99 23.27
C SER A 205 0.39 4.17 24.17
N GLY A 206 0.65 5.37 24.68
CA GLY A 206 1.84 5.68 25.48
C GLY A 206 3.12 5.74 24.63
N CYS A 207 3.02 6.20 23.39
CA CYS A 207 4.11 6.32 22.42
C CYS A 207 4.81 4.99 22.12
N ILE A 208 4.02 3.90 22.01
CA ILE A 208 4.52 2.61 21.52
C ILE A 208 4.29 2.55 20.00
N PRO A 209 5.35 2.55 19.18
CA PRO A 209 5.21 2.63 17.72
C PRO A 209 4.63 1.33 17.14
N ARG A 210 3.61 1.48 16.30
CA ARG A 210 2.90 0.40 15.59
C ARG A 210 2.41 0.91 14.25
N ALA A 211 2.05 -0.01 13.35
CA ALA A 211 1.39 0.33 12.11
C ALA A 211 -0.13 0.46 12.33
N PHE A 212 -0.58 1.61 12.82
CA PHE A 212 -2.00 1.87 13.13
C PHE A 212 -2.87 2.01 11.88
N TRP A 213 -2.31 2.50 10.79
CA TRP A 213 -3.03 2.74 9.54
C TRP A 213 -3.49 1.47 8.83
N GLN A 214 -2.81 0.32 9.04
CA GLN A 214 -3.16 -0.98 8.43
C GLN A 214 -4.60 -1.43 8.69
N ALA A 215 -5.20 -1.04 9.82
CA ALA A 215 -6.54 -1.47 10.21
C ALA A 215 -7.68 -0.64 9.60
N THR A 216 -7.37 0.45 8.90
CA THR A 216 -8.36 1.45 8.48
C THR A 216 -8.55 1.52 6.96
N GLY A 217 -7.63 0.98 6.16
CA GLY A 217 -7.62 1.11 4.71
C GLY A 217 -8.34 -0.01 3.97
N ASN A 218 -8.87 0.32 2.80
CA ASN A 218 -9.46 -0.63 1.85
C ASN A 218 -8.34 -1.27 1.00
N ASN A 219 -7.57 -2.18 1.62
CA ASN A 219 -6.34 -2.73 1.04
C ASN A 219 -6.61 -3.80 -0.05
N GLU A 220 -7.87 -4.24 -0.22
CA GLU A 220 -8.24 -5.28 -1.20
C GLU A 220 -7.85 -4.91 -2.62
N ILE A 221 -8.09 -3.65 -3.02
CA ILE A 221 -7.77 -3.18 -4.37
C ILE A 221 -6.27 -3.19 -4.67
N ILE A 222 -5.42 -2.88 -3.68
CA ILE A 222 -3.96 -2.94 -3.84
C ILE A 222 -3.53 -4.36 -4.09
N GLY A 223 -4.14 -5.28 -3.37
CA GLY A 223 -3.92 -6.68 -3.57
C GLY A 223 -4.22 -7.17 -4.98
N GLU A 224 -5.35 -6.78 -5.59
CA GLU A 224 -5.67 -7.09 -6.99
C GLU A 224 -4.71 -6.46 -7.99
N ILE A 225 -4.32 -5.20 -7.73
CA ILE A 225 -3.39 -4.47 -8.57
C ILE A 225 -2.02 -5.18 -8.61
N ILE A 226 -1.51 -5.62 -7.46
CA ILE A 226 -0.22 -6.33 -7.35
C ILE A 226 -0.27 -7.70 -8.03
N GLN A 227 -1.39 -8.43 -7.93
CA GLN A 227 -1.55 -9.75 -8.58
C GLN A 227 -1.41 -9.68 -10.10
N ASN A 228 -1.83 -8.58 -10.70
CA ASN A 228 -1.84 -8.37 -12.15
C ASN A 228 -0.68 -7.49 -12.64
N ALA A 229 0.26 -7.14 -11.75
CA ALA A 229 1.37 -6.26 -12.08
C ALA A 229 2.41 -6.96 -12.98
N SER A 230 2.97 -6.21 -13.94
CA SER A 230 4.09 -6.68 -14.76
C SER A 230 5.37 -6.79 -13.94
N THR A 231 6.34 -7.55 -14.45
CA THR A 231 7.65 -7.73 -13.80
C THR A 231 8.34 -6.40 -13.50
N ASP A 232 8.29 -5.44 -14.42
CA ASP A 232 8.91 -4.12 -14.24
C ASP A 232 8.31 -3.34 -13.05
N ILE A 233 6.99 -3.48 -12.84
CA ILE A 233 6.31 -2.88 -11.69
C ILE A 233 6.74 -3.57 -10.39
N ILE A 234 6.81 -4.90 -10.39
CA ILE A 234 7.27 -5.67 -9.24
C ILE A 234 8.71 -5.29 -8.87
N ASP A 235 9.59 -5.12 -9.84
CA ASP A 235 10.97 -4.69 -9.61
C ASP A 235 11.03 -3.26 -9.06
N SER A 236 10.21 -2.36 -9.58
CA SER A 236 10.07 -1.01 -9.02
C SER A 236 9.54 -1.02 -7.59
N MET A 237 8.57 -1.88 -7.27
CA MET A 237 8.06 -2.06 -5.90
C MET A 237 9.14 -2.59 -4.94
N ARG A 238 10.02 -3.48 -5.41
CA ARG A 238 11.18 -3.96 -4.65
C ARG A 238 12.19 -2.85 -4.40
N GLU A 239 12.46 -1.99 -5.40
CA GLU A 239 13.32 -0.83 -5.19
C GLU A 239 12.79 0.12 -4.12
N LEU A 240 11.47 0.34 -4.08
CA LEU A 240 10.81 1.11 -3.01
C LEU A 240 10.99 0.46 -1.64
N LEU A 241 10.81 -0.86 -1.50
CA LEU A 241 11.07 -1.60 -0.26
C LEU A 241 12.55 -1.54 0.17
N ASN A 242 13.48 -1.45 -0.78
CA ASN A 242 14.90 -1.23 -0.48
C ASN A 242 15.24 0.23 -0.10
N GLY A 243 14.22 1.08 0.14
CA GLY A 243 14.38 2.48 0.53
C GLY A 243 14.86 3.39 -0.60
N LYS A 244 14.82 2.92 -1.85
CA LYS A 244 15.14 3.72 -3.03
C LYS A 244 13.96 4.57 -3.47
N THR A 245 14.21 5.48 -4.40
CA THR A 245 13.18 6.20 -5.14
C THR A 245 12.99 5.59 -6.51
N VAL A 246 11.75 5.60 -6.99
CA VAL A 246 11.37 5.19 -8.34
C VAL A 246 10.85 6.39 -9.10
N GLU A 247 11.28 6.56 -10.35
CA GLU A 247 10.71 7.57 -11.24
C GLU A 247 9.42 7.03 -11.84
N ALA A 248 8.31 7.74 -11.59
CA ALA A 248 7.00 7.34 -12.04
C ALA A 248 6.25 8.49 -12.73
N TYR A 249 5.52 8.16 -13.77
CA TYR A 249 4.55 9.09 -14.38
C TYR A 249 3.30 9.11 -13.50
N ILE A 250 2.95 10.29 -13.02
CA ILE A 250 1.80 10.50 -12.12
C ILE A 250 0.69 11.24 -12.87
N ASP A 251 -0.44 10.56 -13.01
CA ASP A 251 -1.71 11.10 -13.50
C ASP A 251 -2.65 11.29 -12.31
N THR A 252 -2.90 12.53 -11.91
CA THR A 252 -3.80 12.85 -10.78
C THR A 252 -5.28 12.60 -11.11
N ALA A 253 -5.59 12.32 -12.37
CA ALA A 253 -6.93 12.00 -12.84
C ALA A 253 -7.11 10.50 -13.15
N VAL A 254 -6.27 9.64 -12.59
CA VAL A 254 -6.36 8.18 -12.75
C VAL A 254 -7.72 7.66 -12.25
N VAL A 255 -8.29 6.70 -12.97
CA VAL A 255 -9.55 6.03 -12.62
C VAL A 255 -9.35 4.53 -12.47
N TYR A 256 -10.19 3.87 -11.68
CA TYR A 256 -10.06 2.44 -11.36
C TYR A 256 -9.84 1.54 -12.59
N PRO A 257 -10.59 1.64 -13.70
CA PRO A 257 -10.38 0.80 -14.87
C PRO A 257 -9.04 1.01 -15.60
N GLU A 258 -8.36 2.15 -15.39
CA GLU A 258 -7.04 2.43 -15.98
C GLU A 258 -5.91 1.82 -15.19
N VAL A 259 -6.09 1.60 -13.87
CA VAL A 259 -5.04 1.09 -12.99
C VAL A 259 -4.53 -0.29 -13.43
N GLN A 260 -5.45 -1.15 -13.89
CA GLN A 260 -5.09 -2.48 -14.40
C GLN A 260 -4.59 -2.45 -15.86
N LYS A 261 -5.05 -1.48 -16.67
CA LYS A 261 -4.76 -1.45 -18.11
C LYS A 261 -3.45 -0.74 -18.44
N LYS A 262 -3.04 0.22 -17.61
CA LYS A 262 -1.86 1.05 -17.83
C LYS A 262 -0.87 0.85 -16.68
N PRO A 263 0.25 0.18 -16.88
CA PRO A 263 1.23 -0.10 -15.81
C PRO A 263 1.63 1.13 -14.99
N GLY A 264 1.82 2.29 -15.62
CA GLY A 264 2.17 3.53 -14.93
C GLY A 264 1.10 4.08 -13.98
N SER A 265 -0.18 3.73 -14.19
CA SER A 265 -1.30 4.20 -13.35
C SER A 265 -1.27 3.64 -11.93
N ILE A 266 -0.56 2.54 -11.70
CA ILE A 266 -0.41 1.92 -10.38
C ILE A 266 0.28 2.87 -9.39
N PHE A 267 1.34 3.56 -9.83
CA PHE A 267 2.06 4.51 -8.98
C PHE A 267 1.23 5.75 -8.67
N SER A 268 0.42 6.20 -9.62
CA SER A 268 -0.56 7.28 -9.40
C SER A 268 -1.56 6.88 -8.33
N PHE A 269 -2.11 5.67 -8.43
CA PHE A 269 -3.05 5.13 -7.44
C PHE A 269 -2.41 5.00 -6.06
N LEU A 270 -1.23 4.38 -5.95
CA LEU A 270 -0.51 4.20 -4.70
C LEU A 270 -0.13 5.53 -4.04
N LEU A 271 0.17 6.55 -4.85
CA LEU A 271 0.44 7.90 -4.36
C LEU A 271 -0.83 8.54 -3.77
N MET A 272 -1.96 8.50 -4.50
CA MET A 272 -3.23 9.07 -4.03
C MET A 272 -3.78 8.33 -2.82
N ALA A 273 -3.57 7.02 -2.74
CA ALA A 273 -3.97 6.19 -1.61
C ALA A 273 -3.03 6.31 -0.38
N GLY A 274 -1.94 7.08 -0.46
CA GLY A 274 -1.02 7.32 0.66
C GLY A 274 0.03 6.22 0.90
N TYR A 275 0.19 5.25 -0.01
CA TYR A 275 1.27 4.26 0.08
C TYR A 275 2.62 4.81 -0.38
N LEU A 276 2.60 5.84 -1.19
CA LEU A 276 3.78 6.53 -1.68
C LEU A 276 3.73 8.01 -1.33
N THR A 277 4.88 8.65 -1.37
CA THR A 277 5.05 10.09 -1.30
C THR A 277 6.02 10.56 -2.37
N VAL A 278 5.99 11.85 -2.70
CA VAL A 278 6.83 12.46 -3.73
C VAL A 278 8.02 13.14 -3.10
N LYS A 279 9.24 12.85 -3.55
CA LYS A 279 10.46 13.59 -3.19
C LYS A 279 10.75 14.77 -4.10
N SER A 280 10.44 14.63 -5.37
CA SER A 280 10.59 15.71 -6.35
C SER A 280 9.61 15.51 -7.51
N THR A 281 9.16 16.62 -8.09
CA THR A 281 8.19 16.65 -9.18
C THR A 281 8.78 17.39 -10.37
N LYS A 282 8.61 16.81 -11.56
CA LYS A 282 8.94 17.43 -12.84
C LYS A 282 7.64 17.56 -13.65
N PRO A 283 7.03 18.74 -13.70
CA PRO A 283 5.78 18.98 -14.42
C PRO A 283 5.94 18.72 -15.93
N LEU A 284 4.88 18.21 -16.55
CA LEU A 284 4.77 17.99 -17.98
C LEU A 284 3.75 18.95 -18.60
N PHE A 285 3.81 19.13 -19.93
CA PHE A 285 2.92 20.02 -20.67
C PHE A 285 1.45 19.56 -20.70
N ASP A 286 1.19 18.28 -20.43
CA ASP A 286 -0.15 17.69 -20.41
C ASP A 286 -0.89 17.84 -19.07
N GLY A 287 -0.27 18.53 -18.10
CA GLY A 287 -0.82 18.70 -16.74
C GLY A 287 -0.49 17.56 -15.78
N ASN A 288 0.21 16.53 -16.23
CA ASN A 288 0.73 15.43 -15.42
C ASN A 288 2.19 15.69 -15.00
N SER A 289 2.78 14.78 -14.27
CA SER A 289 4.14 14.95 -13.75
C SER A 289 4.93 13.66 -13.76
N TYR A 290 6.23 13.75 -14.04
CA TYR A 290 7.18 12.73 -13.59
C TYR A 290 7.60 13.03 -12.16
N CYS A 291 7.44 12.06 -11.27
CA CYS A 291 7.76 12.20 -9.86
C CYS A 291 8.77 11.15 -9.42
N GLN A 292 9.70 11.55 -8.56
CA GLN A 292 10.50 10.62 -7.78
C GLN A 292 9.67 10.21 -6.56
N VAL A 293 9.11 9.00 -6.58
CA VAL A 293 8.27 8.48 -5.50
C VAL A 293 9.04 7.55 -4.58
N CYS A 294 8.65 7.51 -3.31
CA CYS A 294 9.19 6.60 -2.30
C CYS A 294 8.13 6.24 -1.26
N ILE A 295 8.41 5.25 -0.43
CA ILE A 295 7.60 4.95 0.76
C ILE A 295 7.82 6.07 1.78
N PRO A 296 6.75 6.68 2.35
CA PRO A 296 6.89 7.88 3.18
C PRO A 296 7.58 7.63 4.53
N ASN A 297 7.30 6.50 5.19
CA ASN A 297 7.72 6.26 6.55
C ASN A 297 7.71 4.77 6.92
N ARG A 298 8.07 4.45 8.17
CA ARG A 298 8.17 3.06 8.64
C ARG A 298 6.82 2.38 8.78
N GLU A 299 5.77 3.08 9.13
CA GLU A 299 4.42 2.54 9.22
C GLU A 299 3.95 2.02 7.86
N ILE A 300 4.07 2.87 6.83
CA ILE A 300 3.68 2.50 5.46
C ILE A 300 4.61 1.43 4.89
N TYR A 301 5.90 1.45 5.24
CA TYR A 301 6.81 0.37 4.87
C TYR A 301 6.29 -0.99 5.36
N VAL A 302 5.88 -1.09 6.63
CA VAL A 302 5.34 -2.34 7.20
C VAL A 302 4.02 -2.73 6.53
N ALA A 303 3.16 -1.76 6.22
CA ALA A 303 1.91 -2.01 5.50
C ALA A 303 2.19 -2.53 4.09
N TYR A 304 3.05 -1.85 3.35
CA TYR A 304 3.45 -2.18 1.99
C TYR A 304 4.12 -3.56 1.91
N GLU A 305 5.03 -3.86 2.84
CA GLU A 305 5.70 -5.15 2.95
C GLU A 305 4.69 -6.28 3.17
N LYS A 306 3.75 -6.12 4.12
CA LYS A 306 2.72 -7.13 4.40
C LYS A 306 1.78 -7.38 3.23
N GLU A 307 1.36 -6.33 2.52
CA GLU A 307 0.49 -6.46 1.35
C GLU A 307 1.19 -7.23 0.21
N ILE A 308 2.46 -6.93 -0.03
CA ILE A 308 3.26 -7.68 -1.02
C ILE A 308 3.44 -9.13 -0.57
N LEU A 309 3.80 -9.37 0.70
CA LEU A 309 3.99 -10.71 1.23
C LEU A 309 2.69 -11.52 1.24
N ALA A 310 1.55 -10.92 1.62
CA ALA A 310 0.25 -11.59 1.59
C ALA A 310 -0.11 -12.09 0.18
N LYS A 311 0.36 -11.41 -0.87
CA LYS A 311 0.17 -11.86 -2.25
C LYS A 311 1.17 -12.93 -2.67
N LEU A 312 2.39 -12.86 -2.17
CA LEU A 312 3.34 -13.97 -2.30
C LEU A 312 2.84 -15.21 -1.54
N ASP A 313 2.15 -15.07 -0.40
CA ASP A 313 1.53 -16.17 0.35
C ASP A 313 0.42 -16.89 -0.42
N THR A 314 -0.26 -16.25 -1.36
CA THR A 314 -1.18 -16.95 -2.28
C THR A 314 -0.45 -17.84 -3.28
N ILE A 315 0.83 -17.54 -3.55
CA ILE A 315 1.73 -18.31 -4.40
C ILE A 315 2.57 -19.29 -3.56
N ILE A 316 2.94 -18.89 -2.33
CA ILE A 316 3.80 -19.63 -1.40
C ILE A 316 2.99 -20.00 -0.15
N PRO A 317 2.62 -21.28 0.06
CA PRO A 317 1.89 -21.70 1.25
C PRO A 317 2.62 -21.32 2.55
N MET A 318 1.91 -20.80 3.55
CA MET A 318 2.48 -20.38 4.84
C MET A 318 3.27 -21.50 5.54
N SER A 319 2.81 -22.75 5.42
CA SER A 319 3.51 -23.93 5.92
C SER A 319 4.89 -24.11 5.30
N PHE A 320 5.03 -23.78 4.01
CA PHE A 320 6.29 -23.82 3.29
C PHE A 320 7.23 -22.72 3.78
N SER A 321 6.74 -21.48 3.92
CA SER A 321 7.54 -20.34 4.43
C SER A 321 8.07 -20.63 5.84
N ILE A 322 7.25 -21.23 6.73
CA ILE A 322 7.67 -21.64 8.08
C ILE A 322 8.75 -22.73 8.01
N SER A 323 8.62 -23.71 7.11
CA SER A 323 9.59 -24.79 6.96
C SER A 323 10.94 -24.28 6.45
N VAL A 324 10.96 -23.40 5.47
CA VAL A 324 12.16 -22.71 4.98
C VAL A 324 12.80 -21.84 6.06
N GLN A 325 12.00 -21.09 6.80
CA GLN A 325 12.47 -20.29 7.94
C GLN A 325 13.18 -21.15 8.99
N GLN A 326 12.56 -22.25 9.38
CA GLN A 326 13.16 -23.18 10.34
C GLN A 326 14.49 -23.76 9.84
N ALA A 327 14.56 -24.12 8.54
CA ALA A 327 15.78 -24.60 7.92
C ALA A 327 16.89 -23.53 7.93
N LEU A 328 16.57 -22.27 7.59
CA LEU A 328 17.50 -21.14 7.61
C LEU A 328 18.04 -20.86 9.03
N LEU A 329 17.17 -20.86 10.04
CA LEU A 329 17.58 -20.58 11.43
C LEU A 329 18.38 -21.74 12.06
N SER A 330 18.07 -22.99 11.68
CA SER A 330 18.77 -24.17 12.19
C SER A 330 20.10 -24.48 11.48
N GLY A 331 20.36 -23.89 10.32
CA GLY A 331 21.51 -24.24 9.49
C GLY A 331 21.35 -25.58 8.78
N ASP A 332 20.13 -26.00 8.46
CA ASP A 332 19.85 -27.27 7.78
C ASP A 332 19.74 -27.05 6.27
N SER A 333 20.88 -27.13 5.56
CA SER A 333 20.94 -26.97 4.11
C SER A 333 20.15 -28.04 3.36
N THR A 334 20.10 -29.28 3.88
CA THR A 334 19.38 -30.38 3.24
C THR A 334 17.88 -30.14 3.25
N LYS A 335 17.34 -29.74 4.41
CA LYS A 335 15.93 -29.38 4.54
C LYS A 335 15.60 -28.15 3.67
N LEU A 336 16.45 -27.14 3.69
CA LEU A 336 16.27 -25.93 2.87
C LEU A 336 16.20 -26.28 1.36
N GLU A 337 17.11 -27.12 0.88
CA GLU A 337 17.15 -27.58 -0.50
C GLU A 337 15.89 -28.37 -0.89
N GLN A 338 15.45 -29.30 -0.04
CA GLN A 338 14.24 -30.09 -0.27
C GLN A 338 12.99 -29.22 -0.38
N GLU A 339 12.82 -28.29 0.54
CA GLU A 339 11.68 -27.38 0.54
C GLU A 339 11.68 -26.48 -0.69
N LEU A 340 12.82 -25.87 -1.03
CA LEU A 340 12.94 -25.04 -2.21
C LEU A 340 12.66 -25.82 -3.51
N GLN A 341 13.18 -27.02 -3.66
CA GLN A 341 12.92 -27.86 -4.83
C GLN A 341 11.45 -28.25 -4.94
N ASN A 342 10.83 -28.68 -3.84
CA ASN A 342 9.42 -29.06 -3.81
C ASN A 342 8.54 -27.89 -4.21
N PHE A 343 8.81 -26.70 -3.69
CA PHE A 343 8.10 -25.51 -4.07
C PHE A 343 8.23 -25.21 -5.56
N MET A 344 9.44 -25.20 -6.09
CA MET A 344 9.70 -24.86 -7.50
C MET A 344 9.07 -25.88 -8.46
N ILE A 345 9.05 -27.16 -8.12
CA ILE A 345 8.43 -28.20 -8.94
C ILE A 345 6.92 -27.98 -9.03
N ASN A 346 6.27 -27.66 -7.90
CA ASN A 346 4.82 -27.63 -7.78
C ASN A 346 4.17 -26.27 -8.18
N THR A 347 4.92 -25.18 -8.12
CA THR A 347 4.32 -23.83 -8.15
C THR A 347 4.84 -22.94 -9.28
N VAL A 348 6.05 -23.20 -9.80
CA VAL A 348 6.73 -22.27 -10.70
C VAL A 348 6.75 -22.76 -12.15
N SER A 349 6.44 -21.87 -13.11
CA SER A 349 6.57 -22.16 -14.54
C SER A 349 8.05 -22.21 -14.96
N ASN A 350 8.37 -23.02 -15.96
CA ASN A 350 9.75 -23.07 -16.52
C ASN A 350 10.15 -21.75 -17.21
N PHE A 351 9.20 -20.87 -17.54
CA PHE A 351 9.48 -19.55 -18.12
C PHE A 351 9.90 -18.51 -17.06
N ASP A 352 9.50 -18.69 -15.81
CA ASP A 352 9.76 -17.74 -14.72
C ASP A 352 11.16 -17.92 -14.12
N VAL A 353 11.76 -19.10 -14.25
CA VAL A 353 13.04 -19.49 -13.64
C VAL A 353 14.28 -19.16 -14.48
N ALA A 354 14.17 -18.23 -15.42
CA ALA A 354 15.27 -17.92 -16.33
C ALA A 354 16.28 -16.88 -15.82
N GLN A 355 16.01 -16.20 -14.69
CA GLN A 355 16.82 -15.09 -14.19
C GLN A 355 17.16 -15.23 -12.71
N GLU A 356 18.38 -14.83 -12.33
CA GLU A 356 18.87 -14.79 -10.95
C GLU A 356 17.98 -13.91 -10.04
N SER A 357 17.44 -12.81 -10.58
CA SER A 357 16.52 -11.93 -9.89
C SER A 357 15.25 -12.61 -9.39
N PHE A 358 14.78 -13.65 -10.09
CA PHE A 358 13.64 -14.46 -9.63
C PHE A 358 13.97 -15.19 -8.33
N TYR A 359 15.09 -15.89 -8.28
CA TYR A 359 15.51 -16.66 -7.09
C TYR A 359 15.82 -15.74 -5.92
N HIS A 360 16.47 -14.60 -6.21
CA HIS A 360 16.72 -13.58 -5.21
C HIS A 360 15.41 -13.05 -4.61
N GLY A 361 14.42 -12.73 -5.43
CA GLY A 361 13.10 -12.29 -4.96
C GLY A 361 12.36 -13.37 -4.16
N LEU A 362 12.45 -14.64 -4.57
CA LEU A 362 11.85 -15.78 -3.87
C LEU A 362 12.47 -15.95 -2.46
N ILE A 363 13.79 -15.99 -2.37
CA ILE A 363 14.48 -16.16 -1.07
C ILE A 363 14.29 -14.93 -0.18
N LEU A 364 14.32 -13.73 -0.75
CA LEU A 364 14.05 -12.49 -0.02
C LEU A 364 12.63 -12.47 0.56
N GLY A 365 11.61 -12.82 -0.25
CA GLY A 365 10.22 -12.91 0.21
C GLY A 365 10.02 -13.92 1.33
N MET A 366 10.62 -15.11 1.22
CA MET A 366 10.59 -16.11 2.28
C MET A 366 11.33 -15.67 3.55
N SER A 367 12.44 -14.93 3.39
CA SER A 367 13.20 -14.41 4.52
C SER A 367 12.49 -13.27 5.26
N ALA A 368 11.54 -12.60 4.63
CA ALA A 368 10.77 -11.53 5.24
C ALA A 368 9.84 -12.03 6.38
N THR A 369 9.48 -13.32 6.40
CA THR A 369 8.69 -13.90 7.50
C THR A 369 9.42 -13.90 8.85
N VAL A 370 10.74 -13.74 8.88
CA VAL A 370 11.56 -13.61 10.11
C VAL A 370 11.73 -12.18 10.61
N CYS A 371 11.15 -11.17 9.97
CA CYS A 371 11.35 -9.75 10.30
C CYS A 371 10.93 -9.37 11.73
N ASN A 372 10.15 -10.19 12.43
CA ASN A 372 9.87 -10.02 13.85
C ASN A 372 11.11 -10.21 14.75
N TYR A 373 12.12 -10.91 14.27
CA TYR A 373 13.34 -11.26 15.02
C TYR A 373 14.61 -10.79 14.32
N TYR A 374 14.52 -10.39 13.05
CA TYR A 374 15.64 -10.01 12.21
C TYR A 374 15.35 -8.75 11.40
N GLU A 375 16.35 -7.90 11.26
CA GLU A 375 16.36 -6.83 10.25
C GLU A 375 16.88 -7.45 8.94
N LEU A 376 15.98 -7.51 7.94
CA LEU A 376 16.28 -8.02 6.61
C LEU A 376 16.90 -6.92 5.75
N SER A 377 18.00 -7.22 5.08
CA SER A 377 18.62 -6.33 4.10
C SER A 377 19.10 -7.10 2.88
N SER A 378 19.07 -6.47 1.73
CA SER A 378 19.42 -7.06 0.45
C SER A 378 20.26 -6.09 -0.37
N ASN A 379 21.22 -6.64 -1.10
CA ASN A 379 22.05 -5.90 -2.04
C ASN A 379 22.79 -4.68 -1.42
N ARG A 380 23.25 -4.78 -0.19
CA ARG A 380 24.05 -3.73 0.48
C ARG A 380 25.52 -4.11 0.60
N GLU A 381 26.37 -3.08 0.77
CA GLU A 381 27.79 -3.28 0.97
C GLU A 381 28.11 -3.74 2.40
N SER A 382 28.97 -4.75 2.54
CA SER A 382 29.58 -5.17 3.80
C SER A 382 30.92 -5.84 3.51
N GLY A 383 31.93 -5.58 4.32
CA GLY A 383 33.29 -6.03 4.05
C GLY A 383 33.84 -5.44 2.74
N TYR A 384 34.36 -6.29 1.89
CA TYR A 384 34.96 -5.91 0.61
C TYR A 384 34.04 -6.11 -0.60
N GLY A 385 32.71 -6.10 -0.40
CA GLY A 385 31.80 -6.27 -1.51
C GLY A 385 30.33 -6.12 -1.12
N ARG A 386 29.46 -6.61 -1.99
CA ARG A 386 28.01 -6.50 -1.88
C ARG A 386 27.41 -7.90 -1.75
N TYR A 387 26.70 -8.15 -0.64
CA TYR A 387 25.99 -9.40 -0.40
C TYR A 387 24.59 -9.38 -1.03
N ASP A 388 24.03 -10.56 -1.31
CA ASP A 388 22.67 -10.66 -1.84
C ASP A 388 21.62 -10.45 -0.75
N ILE A 389 21.65 -11.24 0.33
CA ILE A 389 20.67 -11.15 1.43
C ILE A 389 21.39 -11.28 2.76
N MET A 390 21.04 -10.42 3.73
CA MET A 390 21.50 -10.48 5.10
C MET A 390 20.33 -10.34 6.08
N LEU A 391 20.30 -11.22 7.07
CA LEU A 391 19.39 -11.21 8.20
C LEU A 391 20.20 -10.87 9.46
N LYS A 392 20.04 -9.64 9.95
CA LYS A 392 20.68 -9.14 11.15
C LYS A 392 19.74 -9.35 12.33
N PRO A 393 20.11 -10.11 13.37
CA PRO A 393 19.22 -10.40 14.47
C PRO A 393 18.94 -9.13 15.29
N LEU A 394 17.71 -8.97 15.77
CA LEU A 394 17.37 -7.90 16.73
C LEU A 394 17.94 -8.20 18.12
N ASP A 395 18.10 -9.48 18.46
CA ASP A 395 18.79 -9.96 19.65
C ASP A 395 20.04 -10.77 19.24
N CYS A 396 21.22 -10.30 19.60
CA CYS A 396 22.52 -10.89 19.27
C CYS A 396 22.76 -12.28 19.91
N THR A 397 21.83 -12.82 20.69
CA THR A 397 21.85 -14.24 21.11
C THR A 397 21.50 -15.16 19.94
N ASN A 398 20.78 -14.67 18.95
CA ASN A 398 20.50 -15.36 17.70
C ASN A 398 21.65 -15.17 16.69
N PRO A 399 21.88 -16.15 15.79
CA PRO A 399 22.91 -16.02 14.76
C PRO A 399 22.51 -14.98 13.70
N GLY A 400 23.48 -14.20 13.20
CA GLY A 400 23.31 -13.50 11.95
C GLY A 400 23.24 -14.49 10.78
N ILE A 401 22.56 -14.15 9.68
CA ILE A 401 22.46 -15.03 8.50
C ILE A 401 22.86 -14.25 7.27
N ILE A 402 23.70 -14.83 6.42
CA ILE A 402 24.09 -14.30 5.11
C ILE A 402 23.78 -15.34 4.05
N ILE A 403 23.15 -14.91 2.97
CA ILE A 403 22.80 -15.77 1.85
C ILE A 403 23.38 -15.15 0.58
N GLU A 404 24.15 -15.94 -0.15
CA GLU A 404 24.67 -15.60 -1.48
C GLU A 404 24.05 -16.56 -2.50
N LEU A 405 23.56 -16.02 -3.60
CA LEU A 405 22.82 -16.76 -4.62
C LEU A 405 23.64 -16.89 -5.91
N LYS A 406 23.48 -17.99 -6.58
CA LYS A 406 24.02 -18.22 -7.93
C LYS A 406 22.95 -18.83 -8.81
N ALA A 407 22.88 -18.43 -10.07
CA ALA A 407 21.92 -19.00 -11.01
C ALA A 407 22.57 -19.29 -12.36
N VAL A 408 22.19 -20.42 -12.97
CA VAL A 408 22.60 -20.80 -14.32
C VAL A 408 21.36 -20.86 -15.20
N ARG A 409 21.43 -20.21 -16.37
CA ARG A 409 20.40 -20.38 -17.40
C ARG A 409 20.45 -21.80 -17.96
N GLN A 410 19.30 -22.48 -17.98
CA GLN A 410 19.18 -23.70 -18.78
C GLN A 410 19.35 -23.35 -20.27
N THR A 411 20.47 -23.75 -20.83
CA THR A 411 20.61 -23.76 -22.31
C THR A 411 19.85 -24.95 -22.85
N ASN A 412 19.01 -24.76 -23.86
CA ASN A 412 18.18 -25.77 -24.53
C ASN A 412 19.01 -26.82 -25.32
N SER A 413 20.25 -27.09 -24.96
CA SER A 413 21.08 -28.08 -25.60
C SER A 413 20.95 -29.43 -24.88
N VAL A 414 20.26 -30.36 -25.53
CA VAL A 414 20.35 -31.82 -25.41
C VAL A 414 20.62 -32.32 -23.96
N ALA A 415 19.59 -32.83 -23.30
CA ALA A 415 19.62 -33.72 -22.13
C ALA A 415 20.96 -33.77 -21.35
N ALA A 416 21.31 -32.69 -20.66
CA ALA A 416 22.35 -32.79 -19.64
C ALA A 416 21.82 -33.71 -18.55
N ASP A 417 22.59 -34.75 -18.20
CA ASP A 417 22.24 -35.67 -17.11
C ASP A 417 21.97 -34.86 -15.83
N LYS A 418 20.82 -35.10 -15.21
CA LYS A 418 20.39 -34.41 -13.98
C LYS A 418 21.52 -34.41 -12.92
N ASN A 419 22.28 -35.48 -12.81
CA ASN A 419 23.38 -35.58 -11.86
C ASN A 419 24.54 -34.63 -12.22
N SER A 420 24.82 -34.41 -13.50
CA SER A 420 25.82 -33.43 -13.93
C SER A 420 25.42 -31.99 -13.55
N VAL A 421 24.15 -31.64 -13.74
CA VAL A 421 23.62 -30.32 -13.33
C VAL A 421 23.69 -30.15 -11.81
N LEU A 422 23.32 -31.17 -11.04
CA LEU A 422 23.37 -31.11 -9.57
C LEU A 422 24.81 -30.98 -9.05
N ASN A 423 25.80 -31.64 -9.68
CA ASN A 423 27.21 -31.48 -9.33
C ASN A 423 27.72 -30.06 -9.64
N GLN A 424 27.31 -29.49 -10.77
CA GLN A 424 27.62 -28.09 -11.10
C GLN A 424 27.02 -27.13 -10.08
N LEU A 425 25.76 -27.31 -9.70
CA LEU A 425 25.10 -26.49 -8.69
C LEU A 425 25.78 -26.60 -7.32
N GLN A 426 26.27 -27.79 -6.96
CA GLN A 426 27.01 -27.97 -5.71
C GLN A 426 28.30 -27.12 -5.72
N SER A 427 29.07 -27.19 -6.81
CA SER A 427 30.28 -26.37 -6.95
C SER A 427 30.00 -24.87 -6.87
N MET A 428 28.87 -24.43 -7.43
CA MET A 428 28.46 -23.02 -7.38
C MET A 428 27.98 -22.60 -5.99
N ALA A 429 27.31 -23.48 -5.24
CA ALA A 429 26.92 -23.23 -3.86
C ALA A 429 28.18 -23.10 -2.96
N ASP A 430 29.19 -23.92 -3.21
CA ASP A 430 30.48 -23.85 -2.49
C ASP A 430 31.23 -22.55 -2.86
N GLU A 431 31.22 -22.14 -4.14
CA GLU A 431 31.77 -20.85 -4.58
C GLU A 431 31.08 -19.64 -3.92
N ALA A 432 29.74 -19.70 -3.74
CA ALA A 432 28.98 -18.68 -3.05
C ALA A 432 29.43 -18.53 -1.58
N ILE A 433 29.64 -19.64 -0.86
CA ILE A 433 30.22 -19.62 0.50
C ILE A 433 31.62 -18.99 0.49
N HIS A 434 32.48 -19.41 -0.44
CA HIS A 434 33.82 -18.85 -0.59
C HIS A 434 33.78 -17.33 -0.88
N GLN A 435 32.80 -16.86 -1.64
CA GLN A 435 32.61 -15.44 -1.91
C GLN A 435 32.26 -14.66 -0.62
N ILE A 436 31.35 -15.20 0.23
CA ILE A 436 31.03 -14.59 1.52
C ILE A 436 32.29 -14.41 2.38
N ASP A 437 33.18 -15.42 2.41
CA ASP A 437 34.40 -15.41 3.21
C ASP A 437 35.46 -14.48 2.61
N SER A 438 35.74 -14.60 1.32
CA SER A 438 36.75 -13.78 0.65
C SER A 438 36.43 -12.29 0.64
N LYS A 439 35.15 -11.95 0.67
CA LYS A 439 34.65 -10.55 0.74
C LYS A 439 34.30 -10.10 2.15
N GLU A 440 34.43 -11.00 3.15
CA GLU A 440 34.14 -10.70 4.58
C GLU A 440 32.77 -10.06 4.81
N TYR A 441 31.71 -10.54 4.13
CA TYR A 441 30.36 -9.95 4.22
C TYR A 441 29.81 -9.91 5.65
N TYR A 442 30.28 -10.79 6.54
CA TYR A 442 29.87 -10.85 7.94
C TYR A 442 30.47 -9.78 8.84
N THR A 443 31.33 -8.90 8.31
CA THR A 443 32.02 -7.85 9.11
C THR A 443 31.01 -6.92 9.81
N SER A 444 29.94 -6.53 9.13
CA SER A 444 28.89 -5.69 9.72
C SER A 444 28.14 -6.38 10.87
N LEU A 445 27.91 -7.71 10.76
CA LEU A 445 27.29 -8.51 11.82
C LEU A 445 28.21 -8.67 13.03
N LYS A 446 29.50 -8.88 12.81
CA LYS A 446 30.52 -8.89 13.89
C LYS A 446 30.56 -7.56 14.63
N THR A 447 30.65 -6.45 13.89
CA THR A 447 30.67 -5.10 14.46
C THR A 447 29.39 -4.79 15.25
N TYR A 448 28.25 -5.35 14.82
CA TYR A 448 27.00 -5.23 15.53
C TYR A 448 26.95 -6.04 16.84
N GLY A 449 27.82 -7.03 17.01
CA GLY A 449 27.91 -7.87 18.22
C GLY A 449 27.34 -9.26 18.08
N CYS A 450 27.09 -9.76 16.86
CA CYS A 450 26.67 -11.13 16.64
C CYS A 450 27.79 -12.11 17.01
N LYS A 451 27.48 -13.07 17.85
CA LYS A 451 28.44 -14.10 18.34
C LYS A 451 28.60 -15.25 17.36
N SER A 452 27.64 -15.44 16.47
CA SER A 452 27.67 -16.45 15.41
C SER A 452 27.00 -15.97 14.14
N VAL A 453 27.45 -16.46 13.00
CA VAL A 453 26.87 -16.18 11.68
C VAL A 453 26.71 -17.49 10.92
N ILE A 454 25.51 -17.71 10.34
CA ILE A 454 25.24 -18.81 9.41
C ILE A 454 25.38 -18.27 8.00
N LYS A 455 26.21 -18.90 7.19
CA LYS A 455 26.48 -18.54 5.80
C LYS A 455 25.83 -19.55 4.90
N TYR A 456 25.02 -19.11 3.96
CA TYR A 456 24.38 -19.96 2.94
C TYR A 456 24.88 -19.59 1.56
N GLY A 457 25.32 -20.58 0.79
CA GLY A 457 25.49 -20.51 -0.66
C GLY A 457 24.36 -21.31 -1.31
N ILE A 458 23.54 -20.70 -2.14
CA ILE A 458 22.42 -21.38 -2.81
C ILE A 458 22.54 -21.19 -4.30
N ALA A 459 22.57 -22.30 -5.05
CA ALA A 459 22.69 -22.30 -6.51
C ALA A 459 21.46 -22.89 -7.17
N PHE A 460 21.00 -22.27 -8.26
CA PHE A 460 19.77 -22.63 -8.98
C PHE A 460 20.03 -22.90 -10.48
N SER A 461 19.29 -23.87 -11.03
CA SER A 461 19.15 -24.08 -12.47
C SER A 461 17.73 -24.56 -12.81
N GLY A 462 16.89 -23.71 -13.33
CA GLY A 462 15.48 -24.01 -13.51
C GLY A 462 14.81 -24.37 -12.16
N LYS A 463 14.24 -25.57 -12.07
CA LYS A 463 13.60 -26.06 -10.83
C LYS A 463 14.52 -26.83 -9.89
N LEU A 464 15.81 -26.94 -10.23
CA LEU A 464 16.80 -27.60 -9.39
C LEU A 464 17.57 -26.59 -8.55
N CYS A 465 17.89 -26.94 -7.32
CA CYS A 465 18.79 -26.17 -6.48
C CYS A 465 19.75 -27.07 -5.68
N ARG A 466 20.83 -26.46 -5.21
CA ARG A 466 21.75 -26.96 -4.20
C ARG A 466 22.01 -25.85 -3.18
N ALA A 467 22.08 -26.25 -1.91
CA ALA A 467 22.39 -25.34 -0.82
C ALA A 467 23.56 -25.88 0.00
N ASN A 468 24.56 -25.04 0.21
CA ASN A 468 25.65 -25.32 1.16
C ASN A 468 25.54 -24.36 2.35
N VAL A 469 25.98 -24.78 3.52
CA VAL A 469 25.92 -24.01 4.77
C VAL A 469 27.21 -24.12 5.53
N GLU A 470 27.71 -22.99 6.04
CA GLU A 470 28.81 -22.94 7.00
C GLU A 470 28.46 -22.01 8.16
N ARG A 471 29.12 -22.24 9.31
CA ARG A 471 28.95 -21.39 10.51
C ARG A 471 30.26 -20.74 10.87
N TRP A 472 30.20 -19.44 11.11
CA TRP A 472 31.25 -18.73 11.79
C TRP A 472 30.83 -18.50 13.25
N ASN A 473 31.73 -18.81 14.20
CA ASN A 473 31.54 -18.55 15.63
C ASN A 473 32.71 -17.70 16.14
N ASP A 474 32.45 -16.78 17.07
CA ASP A 474 33.49 -16.02 17.72
C ASP A 474 34.35 -16.95 18.60
N ALA A 475 35.65 -17.03 18.30
CA ALA A 475 36.58 -17.94 18.96
C ALA A 475 36.75 -17.65 20.47
N ASN A 476 36.32 -16.49 20.96
CA ASN A 476 36.44 -16.11 22.39
C ASN A 476 35.37 -16.75 23.30
N LEU A 477 34.45 -17.55 22.76
CA LEU A 477 33.36 -18.21 23.53
C LEU A 477 33.67 -19.65 23.95
N GLN A 478 34.88 -20.20 23.66
CA GLN A 478 35.25 -21.56 24.05
C GLN A 478 35.83 -21.71 25.48
N THR A 479 35.84 -20.65 26.29
CA THR A 479 36.34 -20.70 27.66
C THR A 479 35.34 -20.09 28.65
N THR A 480 34.22 -20.77 28.86
CA THR A 480 33.48 -20.77 30.16
C THR A 480 32.51 -21.94 30.13
N ASN A 481 33.03 -23.08 30.57
CA ASN A 481 32.21 -24.14 31.17
C ASN A 481 32.13 -23.90 32.66
#